data_d3c2820b3c66a45b73fcdd5cdb0a3c87
#
_entry.id   d3c2820b3c66a45b73fcdd5cdb0a3c87
#
_cell.length_a   1.000
_cell.length_b   1.000
_cell.length_c   1.000
_cell.angle_alpha   90.00
_cell.angle_beta   90.00
_cell.angle_gamma   90.00
#
_symmetry.space_group_name_H-M   'P 1'
#
loop_
_entity.id
_entity.type
_entity.pdbx_description
1 polymer ?
#
loop_
_entity_poly.entity_id
_entity_poly.type
_entity_poly.pdbx_seq_one_letter_code
_entity_poly.pdbx_strand_id
1 'polypeptide(L)'
;MKYWWVNQNQTLKYEITGGYMWSPKTKANGDRNRFYDYMTEVEVGDVVFSFADTKISFIGIAAGKAYSSSKPNEFDDNDSWSNDGWLTPVEFYELQSPIRPKSHIQAIRSYLPNK
;
A
#
# COMPACT_ATOMS: atom_id res chain seq x y z
N MET A 1 4.59 -5.39 15.85
CA MET A 1 4.87 -5.25 14.41
C MET A 1 3.95 -6.15 13.61
N LYS A 2 3.36 -5.58 12.59
CA LYS A 2 2.46 -6.31 11.69
C LYS A 2 3.02 -6.34 10.28
N TYR A 3 2.48 -7.24 9.46
CA TYR A 3 2.82 -7.36 8.06
C TYR A 3 1.58 -7.04 7.24
N TRP A 4 1.74 -6.18 6.23
CA TRP A 4 0.64 -5.74 5.37
C TRP A 4 0.93 -6.09 3.92
N TRP A 5 -0.10 -6.54 3.22
CA TRP A 5 -0.03 -6.78 1.79
C TRP A 5 -0.74 -5.65 1.08
N VAL A 6 -0.04 -4.96 0.19
CA VAL A 6 -0.60 -3.80 -0.51
C VAL A 6 -0.46 -3.98 -2.02
N ASN A 7 -1.57 -3.86 -2.72
CA ASN A 7 -1.60 -3.88 -4.18
C ASN A 7 -1.35 -2.48 -4.70
N GLN A 8 -0.29 -2.30 -5.50
CA GLN A 8 0.12 -0.99 -5.97
C GLN A 8 0.33 -0.94 -7.49
N ASN A 9 -0.46 -1.71 -8.26
CA ASN A 9 -0.23 -1.87 -9.69
C ASN A 9 -0.16 -0.55 -10.47
N GLN A 10 -1.08 0.38 -10.21
CA GLN A 10 -1.18 1.61 -10.99
C GLN A 10 -0.28 2.73 -10.50
N THR A 11 0.02 2.73 -9.22
CA THR A 11 0.67 3.89 -8.58
C THR A 11 2.02 3.56 -7.98
N LEU A 12 2.50 2.32 -8.15
CA LEU A 12 3.72 1.84 -7.51
C LEU A 12 4.91 2.78 -7.70
N LYS A 13 5.17 3.19 -8.94
CA LYS A 13 6.34 4.01 -9.24
C LYS A 13 6.31 5.36 -8.51
N TYR A 14 5.12 5.94 -8.35
CA TYR A 14 4.98 7.22 -7.66
C TYR A 14 5.16 7.06 -6.16
N GLU A 15 4.59 6.00 -5.61
CA GLU A 15 4.66 5.73 -4.18
C GLU A 15 6.06 5.35 -3.74
N ILE A 16 6.77 4.54 -4.54
CA ILE A 16 8.17 4.18 -4.27
C ILE A 16 9.05 5.43 -4.30
N THR A 17 8.91 6.24 -5.32
CA THR A 17 9.72 7.45 -5.49
C THR A 17 9.42 8.47 -4.40
N GLY A 18 8.16 8.61 -4.03
CA GLY A 18 7.73 9.58 -3.02
C GLY A 18 7.88 9.10 -1.58
N GLY A 19 8.08 7.80 -1.36
CA GLY A 19 8.23 7.26 -0.01
C GLY A 19 6.93 7.24 0.78
N TYR A 20 5.84 6.83 0.14
CA TYR A 20 4.52 6.80 0.79
C TYR A 20 3.61 5.75 0.17
N MET A 21 2.52 5.45 0.89
CA MET A 21 1.34 4.80 0.35
C MET A 21 0.17 5.77 0.44
N TRP A 22 -0.70 5.78 -0.57
CA TRP A 22 -1.89 6.61 -0.54
C TRP A 22 -3.10 5.82 -1.03
N SER A 23 -4.23 5.99 -0.32
CA SER A 23 -5.51 5.37 -0.71
C SER A 23 -6.65 6.36 -0.50
N PRO A 24 -7.64 6.39 -1.39
CA PRO A 24 -8.82 7.21 -1.17
C PRO A 24 -9.61 6.71 0.04
N LYS A 25 -10.27 7.60 0.76
CA LYS A 25 -11.10 7.23 1.91
C LYS A 25 -12.42 6.60 1.51
N THR A 26 -12.92 6.96 0.33
CA THR A 26 -14.22 6.48 -0.14
C THR A 26 -14.12 6.02 -1.58
N LYS A 27 -15.09 5.19 -1.98
CA LYS A 27 -15.27 4.80 -3.38
C LYS A 27 -15.86 5.95 -4.19
N ALA A 28 -15.87 5.80 -5.52
CA ALA A 28 -16.40 6.83 -6.42
C ALA A 28 -17.86 7.18 -6.10
N ASN A 29 -18.65 6.23 -5.61
CA ASN A 29 -20.05 6.47 -5.26
C ASN A 29 -20.23 7.08 -3.86
N GLY A 30 -19.15 7.41 -3.16
CA GLY A 30 -19.19 7.99 -1.82
C GLY A 30 -19.22 6.98 -0.69
N ASP A 31 -19.35 5.70 -0.98
CA ASP A 31 -19.36 4.67 0.04
C ASP A 31 -17.98 4.50 0.66
N ARG A 32 -17.95 4.23 1.97
CA ARG A 32 -16.73 3.95 2.69
C ARG A 32 -16.14 2.62 2.23
N ASN A 33 -14.84 2.59 1.98
CA ASN A 33 -14.13 1.37 1.62
C ASN A 33 -13.32 0.88 2.81
N ARG A 34 -13.77 -0.21 3.43
CA ARG A 34 -13.12 -0.77 4.61
C ARG A 34 -11.66 -1.18 4.34
N PHE A 35 -11.37 -1.63 3.13
CA PHE A 35 -10.01 -2.02 2.77
C PHE A 35 -9.04 -0.83 2.90
N TYR A 36 -9.48 0.35 2.47
CA TYR A 36 -8.64 1.55 2.56
C TYR A 36 -8.49 2.03 4.01
N ASP A 37 -9.50 1.78 4.83
CA ASP A 37 -9.46 2.19 6.24
C ASP A 37 -8.39 1.43 7.03
N TYR A 38 -7.95 0.26 6.55
CA TYR A 38 -6.86 -0.47 7.20
C TYR A 38 -5.57 0.35 7.24
N MET A 39 -5.42 1.33 6.36
CA MET A 39 -4.23 2.18 6.40
C MET A 39 -4.09 2.92 7.72
N THR A 40 -5.21 3.21 8.40
CA THR A 40 -5.17 3.88 9.70
C THR A 40 -4.66 2.96 10.81
N GLU A 41 -4.60 1.65 10.55
CA GLU A 41 -4.11 0.67 11.53
C GLU A 41 -2.62 0.38 11.38
N VAL A 42 -1.99 0.87 10.31
CA VAL A 42 -0.56 0.69 10.10
C VAL A 42 0.20 1.53 11.11
N GLU A 43 1.17 0.92 11.76
CA GLU A 43 1.99 1.59 12.78
C GLU A 43 3.45 1.68 12.33
N VAL A 44 4.16 2.64 12.91
CA VAL A 44 5.60 2.81 12.63
C VAL A 44 6.32 1.49 12.87
N GLY A 45 7.15 1.08 11.91
CA GLY A 45 7.90 -0.17 11.98
C GLY A 45 7.19 -1.36 11.37
N ASP A 46 5.91 -1.23 11.02
CA ASP A 46 5.20 -2.32 10.32
C ASP A 46 5.80 -2.55 8.96
N VAL A 47 5.74 -3.79 8.49
CA VAL A 47 6.31 -4.21 7.22
C VAL A 47 5.23 -4.26 6.16
N VAL A 48 5.52 -3.69 4.99
CA VAL A 48 4.62 -3.64 3.86
C VAL A 48 5.20 -4.47 2.71
N PHE A 49 4.43 -5.46 2.24
CA PHE A 49 4.77 -6.18 1.03
C PHE A 49 4.10 -5.48 -0.14
N SER A 50 4.91 -4.86 -0.99
CA SER A 50 4.41 -4.10 -2.14
C SER A 50 4.24 -5.03 -3.32
N PHE A 51 2.98 -5.36 -3.64
CA PHE A 51 2.63 -6.28 -4.71
C PHE A 51 2.18 -5.52 -5.94
N ALA A 52 2.82 -5.81 -7.07
CA ALA A 52 2.45 -5.27 -8.36
C ALA A 52 2.95 -6.21 -9.44
N ASP A 53 2.21 -6.30 -10.53
CA ASP A 53 2.60 -7.10 -11.69
C ASP A 53 2.93 -8.55 -11.28
N THR A 54 2.05 -9.15 -10.48
CA THR A 54 2.10 -10.56 -10.01
C THR A 54 3.30 -10.90 -9.13
N LYS A 55 4.03 -9.89 -8.62
CA LYS A 55 5.22 -10.15 -7.80
C LYS A 55 5.42 -9.08 -6.74
N ILE A 56 6.20 -9.42 -5.73
CA ILE A 56 6.67 -8.47 -4.72
C ILE A 56 8.10 -8.08 -5.09
N SER A 57 8.28 -6.82 -5.50
CA SER A 57 9.60 -6.29 -5.86
C SER A 57 10.17 -5.36 -4.80
N PHE A 58 9.33 -4.88 -3.89
CA PHE A 58 9.73 -3.94 -2.84
C PHE A 58 9.14 -4.37 -1.51
N ILE A 59 9.93 -4.13 -0.46
CA ILE A 59 9.49 -4.24 0.93
C ILE A 59 9.52 -2.84 1.51
N GLY A 60 8.45 -2.44 2.19
CA GLY A 60 8.38 -1.14 2.84
C GLY A 60 8.39 -1.28 4.35
N ILE A 61 8.92 -0.26 5.01
CA ILE A 61 8.84 -0.13 6.46
C ILE A 61 8.07 1.16 6.75
N ALA A 62 6.96 1.05 7.45
CA ALA A 62 6.15 2.22 7.76
C ALA A 62 6.94 3.19 8.63
N ALA A 63 7.03 4.44 8.20
CA ALA A 63 7.83 5.47 8.86
C ALA A 63 6.98 6.43 9.68
N GLY A 64 5.65 6.32 9.60
CA GLY A 64 4.72 7.16 10.33
C GLY A 64 3.32 6.62 10.26
N LYS A 65 2.42 7.25 11.01
CA LYS A 65 1.00 6.89 10.98
C LYS A 65 0.32 7.57 9.79
N ALA A 66 -0.78 6.99 9.32
CA ALA A 66 -1.56 7.57 8.25
C ALA A 66 -2.13 8.93 8.67
N TYR A 67 -2.17 9.84 7.74
CA TYR A 67 -2.82 11.14 7.93
C TYR A 67 -3.61 11.49 6.67
N SER A 68 -4.58 12.39 6.84
CA SER A 68 -5.40 12.86 5.72
C SER A 68 -4.55 13.61 4.71
N SER A 69 -4.72 13.29 3.44
CA SER A 69 -3.97 13.93 2.37
C SER A 69 -4.77 13.92 1.09
N SER A 70 -4.64 14.98 0.31
CA SER A 70 -5.25 15.02 -1.02
C SER A 70 -4.56 14.00 -1.93
N LYS A 71 -5.27 13.58 -2.97
CA LYS A 71 -4.70 12.69 -3.98
C LYS A 71 -3.41 13.30 -4.54
N PRO A 72 -2.30 12.58 -4.56
CA PRO A 72 -1.05 13.10 -5.11
C PRO A 72 -1.21 13.55 -6.55
N ASN A 73 -0.56 14.66 -6.91
CA ASN A 73 -0.68 15.23 -8.26
C ASN A 73 -0.15 14.31 -9.34
N GLU A 74 0.84 13.48 -9.00
CA GLU A 74 1.45 12.53 -9.94
C GLU A 74 0.55 11.34 -10.25
N PHE A 75 -0.50 11.10 -9.48
CA PHE A 75 -1.47 10.06 -9.79
C PHE A 75 -2.30 10.50 -10.99
N ASP A 76 -2.61 9.54 -11.86
CA ASP A 76 -3.46 9.82 -12.99
C ASP A 76 -4.82 10.35 -12.52
N ASP A 77 -5.42 11.24 -13.32
CA ASP A 77 -6.73 11.78 -13.01
C ASP A 77 -7.78 10.68 -13.19
N ASN A 78 -7.98 9.93 -12.12
CA ASN A 78 -8.93 8.82 -12.11
C ASN A 78 -10.18 9.25 -11.36
N ASP A 79 -11.26 9.48 -12.09
CA ASP A 79 -12.52 9.95 -11.53
C ASP A 79 -13.14 8.97 -10.55
N SER A 80 -12.68 7.71 -10.54
CA SER A 80 -13.17 6.71 -9.60
C SER A 80 -12.61 6.90 -8.19
N TRP A 81 -11.61 7.75 -8.02
CA TRP A 81 -10.96 7.97 -6.73
C TRP A 81 -11.33 9.33 -6.14
N SER A 82 -11.67 9.31 -4.84
CA SER A 82 -11.85 10.55 -4.07
C SER A 82 -10.54 11.33 -3.99
N ASN A 83 -10.64 12.65 -3.93
CA ASN A 83 -9.47 13.50 -3.67
C ASN A 83 -9.04 13.46 -2.21
N ASP A 84 -9.90 13.02 -1.30
CA ASP A 84 -9.58 12.91 0.11
C ASP A 84 -9.15 11.49 0.42
N GLY A 85 -7.96 11.34 0.98
CA GLY A 85 -7.40 10.03 1.22
C GLY A 85 -6.53 9.98 2.45
N TRP A 86 -5.95 8.78 2.65
CA TRP A 86 -4.97 8.50 3.70
C TRP A 86 -3.59 8.38 3.09
N LEU A 87 -2.61 9.06 3.67
CA LEU A 87 -1.22 8.92 3.27
C LEU A 87 -0.43 8.35 4.45
N THR A 88 0.34 7.29 4.18
CA THR A 88 1.23 6.67 5.16
C THR A 88 2.66 6.78 4.65
N PRO A 89 3.57 7.43 5.40
CA PRO A 89 4.99 7.47 5.02
C PRO A 89 5.59 6.06 5.10
N VAL A 90 6.34 5.67 4.07
CA VAL A 90 6.96 4.34 4.00
C VAL A 90 8.35 4.46 3.39
N GLU A 91 9.32 3.78 3.99
CA GLU A 91 10.64 3.60 3.38
C GLU A 91 10.62 2.30 2.59
N PHE A 92 10.84 2.38 1.29
CA PHE A 92 10.82 1.21 0.41
C PHE A 92 12.23 0.73 0.10
N TYR A 93 12.38 -0.59 0.04
CA TYR A 93 13.64 -1.25 -0.29
C TYR A 93 13.37 -2.22 -1.43
N GLU A 94 14.14 -2.11 -2.50
CA GLU A 94 14.01 -3.00 -3.64
C GLU A 94 14.64 -4.36 -3.34
N LEU A 95 13.93 -5.44 -3.67
CA LEU A 95 14.46 -6.78 -3.51
C LEU A 95 15.37 -7.11 -4.69
N GLN A 96 16.49 -7.80 -4.42
CA GLN A 96 17.39 -8.25 -5.48
C GLN A 96 16.69 -9.24 -6.40
N SER A 97 15.84 -10.10 -5.83
CA SER A 97 15.06 -11.06 -6.60
C SER A 97 13.58 -10.90 -6.21
N PRO A 98 12.73 -10.46 -7.12
CA PRO A 98 11.30 -10.38 -6.83
C PRO A 98 10.72 -11.72 -6.43
N ILE A 99 9.76 -11.69 -5.51
CA ILE A 99 9.07 -12.87 -5.03
C ILE A 99 7.72 -12.98 -5.72
N ARG A 100 7.44 -14.12 -6.33
CA ARG A 100 6.12 -14.41 -6.88
C ARG A 100 5.33 -15.17 -5.83
N PRO A 101 4.31 -14.55 -5.20
CA PRO A 101 3.57 -15.20 -4.12
C PRO A 101 2.96 -16.53 -4.49
N LYS A 102 2.55 -16.66 -5.76
CA LYS A 102 1.98 -17.92 -6.26
C LYS A 102 2.91 -19.10 -6.04
N SER A 103 4.23 -18.87 -6.07
CA SER A 103 5.24 -19.90 -5.85
C SER A 103 5.58 -20.12 -4.38
N HIS A 104 5.24 -19.17 -3.51
CA HIS A 104 5.66 -19.15 -2.10
C HIS A 104 4.51 -18.88 -1.13
N ILE A 105 3.29 -19.16 -1.55
CA ILE A 105 2.10 -18.77 -0.79
C ILE A 105 2.10 -19.33 0.65
N GLN A 106 2.60 -20.53 0.85
CA GLN A 106 2.63 -21.12 2.19
C GLN A 106 3.58 -20.40 3.12
N ALA A 107 4.75 -20.01 2.61
CA ALA A 107 5.75 -19.30 3.41
C ALA A 107 5.30 -17.89 3.75
N ILE A 108 4.60 -17.22 2.82
CA ILE A 108 4.17 -15.84 3.01
C ILE A 108 2.92 -15.75 3.87
N ARG A 109 1.99 -16.67 3.68
CA ARG A 109 0.67 -16.62 4.32
C ARG A 109 0.75 -16.54 5.83
N SER A 110 1.73 -17.20 6.45
CA SER A 110 1.87 -17.21 7.91
C SER A 110 2.25 -15.83 8.49
N TYR A 111 2.75 -14.92 7.66
CA TYR A 111 3.15 -13.58 8.08
C TYR A 111 2.11 -12.52 7.80
N LEU A 112 1.04 -12.84 7.08
CA LEU A 112 0.04 -11.86 6.68
C LEU A 112 -1.10 -11.80 7.70
N PRO A 113 -1.67 -10.61 7.95
CA PRO A 113 -2.84 -10.51 8.79
C PRO A 113 -4.00 -11.28 8.19
N ASN A 114 -4.81 -11.87 9.05
CA ASN A 114 -6.06 -12.51 8.64
C ASN A 114 -7.07 -11.42 8.30
N LYS A 115 -7.67 -11.54 7.14
CA LYS A 115 -8.68 -10.58 6.69
C LYS A 115 -10.00 -11.23 6.42
#